data_fc4d81e053a002d72ef297ba4aa26e9c
#
_entry.id   fc4d81e053a002d72ef297ba4aa26e9c
#
_cell.length_a   1.000
_cell.length_b   1.000
_cell.length_c   1.000
_cell.angle_alpha   90.00
_cell.angle_beta   90.00
_cell.angle_gamma   90.00
#
_symmetry.space_group_name_H-M   'P 1'
#
loop_
_entity.id
_entity.type
_entity.pdbx_description
1 polymer ?
#
loop_
_entity_poly.entity_id
_entity_poly.type
_entity_poly.pdbx_seq_one_letter_code
_entity_poly.pdbx_strand_id
1 'polypeptide(L)'
;MKILFLTNYPAPYRVHFFNELGKKCELTVAFEERPEEQNEREMSWFNLDFKNFKAIYLENKKIYSIKDRKHYKAVIAFSIKKLIKEGNFDHIILGGYATLTAMYAIQYMQFCRIPYWIEIDGGIKQKRNFIVHALQKHFVSKAKGYFSPSKPADEYLESLGASKDKIFRYPFSSLSKDDILPTILTTQEKEIIRNKLGMKERKIVVSVGQFIPRKGFDLLIKASKQINPDVGIYIIGDGITQKYIDLKEEYDNLDRVHFISFKSKNELEEYYRASDVLCFPTRYDIWGLVINEAMANGLPIITTDKCIAGLTLVDKTNGKIIPTDDAEKIADAINELIISENLDEFAKNSLSKIEKYTYENMVEDHLRVLVK
;
A
#
# COMPACT_ATOMS: atom_id res chain seq x y z
N MET A 1 -16.13 -18.38 -15.59
CA MET A 1 -14.96 -18.67 -14.74
C MET A 1 -15.34 -18.36 -13.31
N LYS A 2 -15.13 -19.29 -12.40
CA LYS A 2 -15.49 -19.21 -10.99
C LYS A 2 -14.22 -19.14 -10.12
N ILE A 3 -14.05 -18.07 -9.38
CA ILE A 3 -12.83 -17.79 -8.61
C ILE A 3 -13.16 -17.75 -7.11
N LEU A 4 -12.34 -18.44 -6.31
CA LEU A 4 -12.26 -18.20 -4.87
C LEU A 4 -11.02 -17.36 -4.55
N PHE A 5 -11.23 -16.26 -3.84
CA PHE A 5 -10.14 -15.45 -3.29
C PHE A 5 -10.14 -15.53 -1.76
N LEU A 6 -9.06 -15.98 -1.16
CA LEU A 6 -8.88 -16.01 0.30
C LEU A 6 -7.99 -14.84 0.74
N THR A 7 -8.47 -14.02 1.65
CA THR A 7 -7.70 -12.91 2.23
C THR A 7 -8.03 -12.72 3.71
N ASN A 8 -7.19 -11.98 4.43
CA ASN A 8 -7.32 -11.80 5.88
C ASN A 8 -8.57 -10.98 6.27
N TYR A 9 -8.72 -9.77 5.76
CA TYR A 9 -9.86 -8.89 6.06
C TYR A 9 -10.17 -7.97 4.87
N PRO A 10 -11.38 -7.37 4.80
CA PRO A 10 -11.80 -6.51 3.69
C PRO A 10 -11.19 -5.12 3.80
N ALA A 11 -9.95 -4.93 3.33
CA ALA A 11 -9.37 -3.61 3.18
C ALA A 11 -10.06 -2.85 2.04
N PRO A 12 -10.30 -1.51 2.15
CA PRO A 12 -11.03 -0.74 1.13
C PRO A 12 -10.49 -0.94 -0.28
N TYR A 13 -9.19 -0.81 -0.49
CA TYR A 13 -8.57 -1.00 -1.81
C TYR A 13 -8.80 -2.42 -2.36
N ARG A 14 -8.84 -3.45 -1.50
CA ARG A 14 -9.13 -4.83 -1.90
C ARG A 14 -10.58 -5.01 -2.29
N VAL A 15 -11.50 -4.40 -1.56
CA VAL A 15 -12.95 -4.45 -1.87
C VAL A 15 -13.23 -3.78 -3.21
N HIS A 16 -12.60 -2.65 -3.50
CA HIS A 16 -12.70 -2.02 -4.82
C HIS A 16 -12.18 -2.92 -5.94
N PHE A 17 -11.00 -3.52 -5.77
CA PHE A 17 -10.47 -4.49 -6.72
C PHE A 17 -11.41 -5.69 -6.91
N PHE A 18 -11.96 -6.25 -5.83
CA PHE A 18 -12.90 -7.38 -5.92
C PHE A 18 -14.21 -6.99 -6.61
N ASN A 19 -14.71 -5.78 -6.40
CA ASN A 19 -15.86 -5.29 -7.14
C ASN A 19 -15.59 -5.19 -8.65
N GLU A 20 -14.40 -4.71 -9.05
CA GLU A 20 -14.02 -4.67 -10.46
C GLU A 20 -13.82 -6.08 -11.05
N LEU A 21 -13.16 -6.98 -10.33
CA LEU A 21 -12.95 -8.37 -10.77
C LEU A 21 -14.27 -9.12 -10.89
N GLY A 22 -15.19 -8.93 -9.94
CA GLY A 22 -16.50 -9.57 -9.95
C GLY A 22 -17.43 -9.13 -11.08
N LYS A 23 -17.17 -7.99 -11.74
CA LYS A 23 -17.87 -7.63 -13.01
C LYS A 23 -17.53 -8.57 -14.17
N LYS A 24 -16.40 -9.29 -14.06
CA LYS A 24 -15.85 -10.11 -15.16
C LYS A 24 -15.88 -11.61 -14.91
N CYS A 25 -16.14 -12.06 -13.68
CA CYS A 25 -16.18 -13.47 -13.30
C CYS A 25 -17.13 -13.72 -12.11
N GLU A 26 -17.48 -14.97 -11.86
CA GLU A 26 -18.18 -15.38 -10.64
C GLU A 26 -17.16 -15.40 -9.48
N LEU A 27 -17.09 -14.34 -8.71
CA LEU A 27 -16.12 -14.18 -7.63
C LEU A 27 -16.73 -14.47 -6.27
N THR A 28 -16.08 -15.34 -5.51
CA THR A 28 -16.32 -15.54 -4.08
C THR A 28 -15.07 -15.10 -3.32
N VAL A 29 -15.22 -14.19 -2.36
CA VAL A 29 -14.11 -13.76 -1.50
C VAL A 29 -14.36 -14.26 -0.08
N ALA A 30 -13.42 -15.04 0.44
CA ALA A 30 -13.42 -15.53 1.81
C ALA A 30 -12.51 -14.66 2.68
N PHE A 31 -13.08 -14.02 3.69
CA PHE A 31 -12.37 -13.21 4.68
C PHE A 31 -12.14 -14.00 5.96
N GLU A 32 -10.92 -13.96 6.50
CA GLU A 32 -10.57 -14.63 7.75
C GLU A 32 -11.11 -13.90 8.97
N GLU A 33 -11.19 -12.57 8.91
CA GLU A 33 -11.65 -11.71 10.00
C GLU A 33 -12.69 -10.69 9.51
N ARG A 34 -13.54 -10.25 10.42
CA ARG A 34 -14.51 -9.16 10.17
C ARG A 34 -13.85 -7.80 10.41
N PRO A 35 -14.33 -6.72 9.76
CA PRO A 35 -13.80 -5.37 9.99
C PRO A 35 -13.82 -4.98 11.47
N GLU A 36 -14.91 -5.27 12.19
CA GLU A 36 -15.12 -4.93 13.60
C GLU A 36 -14.12 -5.60 14.55
N GLU A 37 -13.40 -6.61 14.09
CA GLU A 37 -12.37 -7.30 14.85
C GLU A 37 -10.99 -6.60 14.81
N GLN A 38 -10.88 -5.53 14.05
CA GLN A 38 -9.68 -4.71 13.88
C GLN A 38 -9.76 -3.44 14.73
N ASN A 39 -9.36 -3.53 16.00
CA ASN A 39 -9.50 -2.45 17.02
C ASN A 39 -8.71 -1.15 16.75
N GLU A 40 -7.90 -1.08 15.69
CA GLU A 40 -6.98 0.04 15.45
C GLU A 40 -7.32 0.87 14.20
N ARG A 41 -8.53 0.68 13.63
CA ARG A 41 -8.89 1.29 12.35
C ARG A 41 -10.16 2.12 12.45
N GLU A 42 -10.19 3.20 11.69
CA GLU A 42 -11.31 4.13 11.66
C GLU A 42 -12.61 3.53 11.10
N MET A 43 -13.74 4.08 11.58
CA MET A 43 -15.09 3.69 11.18
C MET A 43 -15.35 3.77 9.67
N SER A 44 -14.62 4.62 8.93
CA SER A 44 -14.71 4.72 7.47
C SER A 44 -14.31 3.44 6.74
N TRP A 45 -13.48 2.58 7.37
CA TRP A 45 -13.12 1.26 6.84
C TRP A 45 -14.26 0.23 6.93
N PHE A 46 -15.32 0.54 7.66
CA PHE A 46 -16.44 -0.38 7.88
C PHE A 46 -17.60 -0.17 6.91
N ASN A 47 -17.62 0.96 6.18
CA ASN A 47 -18.68 1.27 5.23
C ASN A 47 -18.32 0.73 3.82
N LEU A 48 -18.08 -0.59 3.73
CA LEU A 48 -17.66 -1.27 2.52
C LEU A 48 -18.87 -1.81 1.75
N ASP A 49 -18.89 -1.56 0.47
CA ASP A 49 -19.97 -1.98 -0.43
C ASP A 49 -19.52 -3.19 -1.27
N PHE A 50 -20.12 -4.35 -0.99
CA PHE A 50 -19.86 -5.61 -1.68
C PHE A 50 -20.88 -5.82 -2.81
N LYS A 51 -20.62 -5.21 -3.99
CA LYS A 51 -21.61 -5.17 -5.10
C LYS A 51 -21.53 -6.36 -6.04
N ASN A 52 -20.32 -6.73 -6.46
CA ASN A 52 -20.12 -7.60 -7.62
C ASN A 52 -19.48 -8.95 -7.26
N PHE A 53 -19.42 -9.30 -5.98
CA PHE A 53 -18.87 -10.58 -5.55
C PHE A 53 -19.60 -11.09 -4.30
N LYS A 54 -19.50 -12.40 -4.08
CA LYS A 54 -20.01 -13.04 -2.87
C LYS A 54 -18.97 -12.96 -1.76
N ALA A 55 -19.25 -12.17 -0.71
CA ALA A 55 -18.43 -12.13 0.49
C ALA A 55 -18.82 -13.25 1.47
N ILE A 56 -17.83 -13.95 2.01
CA ILE A 56 -17.99 -14.99 3.03
C ILE A 56 -17.01 -14.69 4.16
N TYR A 57 -17.51 -14.48 5.37
CA TYR A 57 -16.70 -14.43 6.57
C TYR A 57 -16.54 -15.85 7.13
N LEU A 58 -15.30 -16.31 7.22
CA LEU A 58 -15.01 -17.64 7.72
C LEU A 58 -15.24 -17.72 9.23
N GLU A 59 -15.84 -18.82 9.67
CA GLU A 59 -15.87 -19.13 11.11
C GLU A 59 -14.43 -19.42 11.58
N ASN A 60 -13.92 -18.55 12.43
CA ASN A 60 -12.54 -18.59 12.87
C ASN A 60 -12.41 -18.91 14.37
N LYS A 61 -11.23 -19.45 14.75
CA LYS A 61 -10.79 -19.58 16.13
C LYS A 61 -9.62 -18.63 16.37
N LYS A 62 -9.75 -17.82 17.41
CA LYS A 62 -8.70 -16.90 17.84
C LYS A 62 -7.72 -17.64 18.74
N ILE A 63 -6.44 -17.59 18.39
CA ILE A 63 -5.34 -18.15 19.19
C ILE A 63 -4.56 -16.96 19.74
N TYR A 64 -4.48 -16.87 21.04
CA TYR A 64 -3.77 -15.80 21.72
C TYR A 64 -2.43 -16.32 22.23
N SER A 65 -1.37 -15.56 22.00
CA SER A 65 -0.04 -15.84 22.53
C SER A 65 0.51 -14.57 23.19
N ILE A 66 1.22 -14.74 24.29
CA ILE A 66 1.92 -13.65 24.98
C ILE A 66 3.42 -13.87 24.78
N LYS A 67 4.08 -12.92 24.13
CA LYS A 67 5.54 -12.91 23.98
C LYS A 67 6.05 -11.52 24.35
N ASP A 68 7.06 -11.45 25.23
CA ASP A 68 7.70 -10.20 25.66
C ASP A 68 6.68 -9.14 26.16
N ARG A 69 5.67 -9.57 26.95
CA ARG A 69 4.55 -8.74 27.45
C ARG A 69 3.63 -8.17 26.36
N LYS A 70 3.75 -8.64 25.12
CA LYS A 70 2.85 -8.27 24.02
C LYS A 70 1.88 -9.41 23.72
N HIS A 71 0.61 -9.06 23.51
CA HIS A 71 -0.41 -10.00 23.08
C HIS A 71 -0.37 -10.14 21.55
N TYR A 72 -0.19 -11.37 21.08
CA TYR A 72 -0.29 -11.69 19.65
C TYR A 72 -1.58 -12.47 19.43
N LYS A 73 -2.37 -12.03 18.46
CA LYS A 73 -3.57 -12.70 17.98
C LYS A 73 -3.26 -13.39 16.66
N ALA A 74 -3.46 -14.68 16.59
CA ALA A 74 -3.50 -15.42 15.33
C ALA A 74 -4.89 -16.02 15.13
N VAL A 75 -5.31 -16.12 13.87
CA VAL A 75 -6.64 -16.60 13.50
C VAL A 75 -6.48 -17.83 12.63
N ILE A 76 -7.29 -18.87 12.89
CA ILE A 76 -7.40 -20.05 12.04
C ILE A 76 -8.86 -20.38 11.76
N ALA A 77 -9.21 -20.57 10.48
CA ALA A 77 -10.55 -20.92 10.02
C ALA A 77 -10.52 -22.26 9.29
N PHE A 78 -10.95 -23.32 9.96
CA PHE A 78 -11.02 -24.67 9.36
C PHE A 78 -12.14 -24.80 8.32
N SER A 79 -13.16 -23.92 8.38
CA SER A 79 -14.28 -23.88 7.43
C SER A 79 -13.85 -23.64 5.98
N ILE A 80 -12.67 -23.06 5.74
CA ILE A 80 -12.09 -22.89 4.39
C ILE A 80 -11.97 -24.20 3.63
N LYS A 81 -11.65 -25.32 4.31
CA LYS A 81 -11.58 -26.66 3.70
C LYS A 81 -12.91 -27.07 3.05
N LYS A 82 -14.03 -26.83 3.74
CA LYS A 82 -15.36 -27.13 3.23
C LYS A 82 -15.66 -26.29 1.99
N LEU A 83 -15.37 -25.00 2.05
CA LEU A 83 -15.57 -24.07 0.94
C LEU A 83 -14.76 -24.48 -0.31
N ILE A 84 -13.49 -24.85 -0.14
CA ILE A 84 -12.63 -25.33 -1.24
C ILE A 84 -13.19 -26.63 -1.84
N LYS A 85 -13.61 -27.59 -1.00
CA LYS A 85 -14.10 -28.89 -1.44
C LYS A 85 -15.43 -28.81 -2.20
N GLU A 86 -16.35 -27.97 -1.74
CA GLU A 86 -17.74 -27.93 -2.23
C GLU A 86 -17.96 -26.84 -3.30
N GLY A 87 -17.05 -25.88 -3.42
CA GLY A 87 -17.26 -24.68 -4.22
C GLY A 87 -17.10 -24.85 -5.72
N ASN A 88 -16.46 -25.93 -6.21
CA ASN A 88 -16.18 -26.17 -7.65
C ASN A 88 -15.58 -24.93 -8.34
N PHE A 89 -14.51 -24.39 -7.78
CA PHE A 89 -13.82 -23.21 -8.32
C PHE A 89 -12.84 -23.61 -9.43
N ASP A 90 -12.82 -22.84 -10.51
CA ASP A 90 -11.82 -22.97 -11.57
C ASP A 90 -10.43 -22.52 -11.09
N HIS A 91 -10.41 -21.48 -10.25
CA HIS A 91 -9.18 -20.95 -9.67
C HIS A 91 -9.38 -20.60 -8.19
N ILE A 92 -8.32 -20.87 -7.42
CA ILE A 92 -8.22 -20.48 -6.00
C ILE A 92 -6.99 -19.58 -5.85
N ILE A 93 -7.20 -18.35 -5.40
CA ILE A 93 -6.15 -17.35 -5.19
C ILE A 93 -6.06 -17.04 -3.69
N LEU A 94 -4.84 -17.04 -3.15
CA LEU A 94 -4.59 -16.65 -1.77
C LEU A 94 -3.88 -15.28 -1.78
N GLY A 95 -4.49 -14.30 -1.14
CA GLY A 95 -3.92 -12.96 -0.90
C GLY A 95 -2.87 -13.00 0.22
N GLY A 96 -1.83 -13.78 0.02
CA GLY A 96 -0.79 -14.07 0.98
C GLY A 96 -0.75 -15.53 1.42
N TYR A 97 0.27 -15.86 2.23
CA TYR A 97 0.51 -17.24 2.68
C TYR A 97 0.91 -17.32 4.16
N ALA A 98 0.89 -16.19 4.88
CA ALA A 98 1.48 -16.07 6.21
C ALA A 98 0.48 -16.26 7.37
N THR A 99 -0.83 -16.28 7.11
CA THR A 99 -1.84 -16.54 8.13
C THR A 99 -2.00 -18.05 8.38
N LEU A 100 -2.44 -18.44 9.58
CA LEU A 100 -2.66 -19.86 9.87
C LEU A 100 -3.75 -20.47 8.99
N THR A 101 -4.76 -19.70 8.62
CA THR A 101 -5.83 -20.13 7.70
C THR A 101 -5.26 -20.39 6.31
N ALA A 102 -4.45 -19.47 5.78
CA ALA A 102 -3.80 -19.64 4.48
C ALA A 102 -2.85 -20.86 4.48
N MET A 103 -2.03 -21.03 5.52
CA MET A 103 -1.16 -22.19 5.68
C MET A 103 -1.96 -23.49 5.70
N TYR A 104 -3.06 -23.53 6.45
CA TYR A 104 -3.95 -24.69 6.50
C TYR A 104 -4.61 -24.98 5.14
N ALA A 105 -5.10 -23.95 4.46
CA ALA A 105 -5.69 -24.08 3.12
C ALA A 105 -4.67 -24.61 2.10
N ILE A 106 -3.45 -24.05 2.09
CA ILE A 106 -2.34 -24.48 1.22
C ILE A 106 -1.99 -25.95 1.50
N GLN A 107 -1.83 -26.33 2.77
CA GLN A 107 -1.50 -27.72 3.12
C GLN A 107 -2.59 -28.70 2.66
N TYR A 108 -3.87 -28.33 2.82
CA TYR A 108 -5.00 -29.13 2.33
C TYR A 108 -4.97 -29.24 0.79
N MET A 109 -4.79 -28.14 0.07
CA MET A 109 -4.74 -28.15 -1.39
C MET A 109 -3.54 -28.94 -1.93
N GLN A 110 -2.36 -28.85 -1.30
CA GLN A 110 -1.20 -29.65 -1.65
C GLN A 110 -1.47 -31.16 -1.47
N PHE A 111 -2.10 -31.53 -0.34
CA PHE A 111 -2.46 -32.94 -0.06
C PHE A 111 -3.47 -33.48 -1.08
N CYS A 112 -4.48 -32.70 -1.43
CA CYS A 112 -5.51 -33.08 -2.40
C CYS A 112 -5.12 -32.83 -3.87
N ARG A 113 -3.91 -32.31 -4.15
CA ARG A 113 -3.41 -31.93 -5.49
C ARG A 113 -4.31 -30.90 -6.19
N ILE A 114 -4.93 -30.00 -5.41
CA ILE A 114 -5.73 -28.90 -5.94
C ILE A 114 -4.78 -27.75 -6.30
N PRO A 115 -4.78 -27.25 -7.57
CA PRO A 115 -3.94 -26.14 -7.97
C PRO A 115 -4.42 -24.84 -7.32
N TYR A 116 -3.46 -23.98 -6.91
CA TYR A 116 -3.73 -22.69 -6.29
C TYR A 116 -2.72 -21.63 -6.72
N TRP A 117 -3.12 -20.38 -6.62
CA TRP A 117 -2.31 -19.20 -6.89
C TRP A 117 -2.00 -18.46 -5.59
N ILE A 118 -0.86 -17.79 -5.56
CA ILE A 118 -0.51 -16.88 -4.46
C ILE A 118 -0.38 -15.48 -5.03
N GLU A 119 -1.07 -14.53 -4.44
CA GLU A 119 -0.91 -13.11 -4.71
C GLU A 119 -0.25 -12.42 -3.51
N ILE A 120 0.71 -11.53 -3.77
CA ILE A 120 1.34 -10.72 -2.74
C ILE A 120 1.24 -9.23 -3.09
N ASP A 121 1.05 -8.39 -2.05
CA ASP A 121 0.97 -6.92 -2.18
C ASP A 121 2.33 -6.25 -2.27
N GLY A 122 3.38 -7.02 -2.16
CA GLY A 122 4.77 -6.60 -2.17
C GLY A 122 5.65 -7.53 -1.33
N GLY A 123 6.89 -7.16 -1.20
CA GLY A 123 7.86 -7.92 -0.42
C GLY A 123 9.29 -7.57 -0.78
N ILE A 124 10.15 -7.57 0.22
CA ILE A 124 11.59 -7.41 0.06
C ILE A 124 12.28 -8.62 0.67
N LYS A 125 13.28 -9.13 -0.01
CA LYS A 125 14.15 -10.17 0.52
C LYS A 125 14.82 -9.69 1.81
N GLN A 126 14.56 -10.39 2.91
CA GLN A 126 15.15 -10.10 4.22
C GLN A 126 15.95 -11.29 4.73
N LYS A 127 17.00 -11.03 5.50
CA LYS A 127 17.67 -12.09 6.24
C LYS A 127 16.72 -12.64 7.31
N ARG A 128 16.35 -13.90 7.21
CA ARG A 128 15.45 -14.58 8.16
C ARG A 128 16.14 -15.81 8.74
N ASN A 129 15.63 -16.26 9.90
CA ASN A 129 16.03 -17.54 10.48
C ASN A 129 15.75 -18.66 9.47
N PHE A 130 16.67 -19.62 9.36
CA PHE A 130 16.60 -20.75 8.43
C PHE A 130 15.30 -21.57 8.57
N ILE A 131 14.83 -21.81 9.79
CA ILE A 131 13.58 -22.56 10.03
C ILE A 131 12.38 -21.81 9.47
N VAL A 132 12.28 -20.49 9.73
CA VAL A 132 11.21 -19.64 9.20
C VAL A 132 11.25 -19.62 7.68
N HIS A 133 12.43 -19.51 7.09
CA HIS A 133 12.61 -19.51 5.64
C HIS A 133 12.19 -20.85 5.02
N ALA A 134 12.60 -21.99 5.62
CA ALA A 134 12.20 -23.32 5.16
C ALA A 134 10.68 -23.53 5.22
N LEU A 135 10.04 -23.06 6.29
CA LEU A 135 8.58 -23.10 6.44
C LEU A 135 7.89 -22.26 5.35
N GLN A 136 8.34 -21.03 5.12
CA GLN A 136 7.80 -20.18 4.07
C GLN A 136 7.96 -20.80 2.68
N LYS A 137 9.14 -21.36 2.39
CA LYS A 137 9.42 -22.08 1.15
C LYS A 137 8.47 -23.27 0.95
N HIS A 138 8.16 -24.03 2.01
CA HIS A 138 7.21 -25.15 1.94
C HIS A 138 5.83 -24.71 1.45
N PHE A 139 5.31 -23.56 1.93
CA PHE A 139 4.00 -23.06 1.53
C PHE A 139 4.00 -22.38 0.17
N VAL A 140 5.10 -21.72 -0.21
CA VAL A 140 5.16 -20.92 -1.44
C VAL A 140 5.52 -21.75 -2.67
N SER A 141 6.53 -22.62 -2.59
CA SER A 141 7.18 -23.24 -3.78
C SER A 141 6.31 -24.12 -4.67
N LYS A 142 5.13 -24.55 -4.22
CA LYS A 142 4.27 -25.51 -4.93
C LYS A 142 3.02 -24.88 -5.55
N ALA A 143 2.88 -23.57 -5.55
CA ALA A 143 1.76 -22.91 -6.20
C ALA A 143 1.80 -23.12 -7.73
N LYS A 144 0.64 -23.08 -8.37
CA LYS A 144 0.49 -23.11 -9.83
C LYS A 144 1.13 -21.87 -10.45
N GLY A 145 0.99 -20.71 -9.81
CA GLY A 145 1.60 -19.45 -10.20
C GLY A 145 1.45 -18.38 -9.14
N TYR A 146 2.03 -17.21 -9.42
CA TYR A 146 2.16 -16.11 -8.47
C TYR A 146 1.79 -14.80 -9.14
N PHE A 147 1.02 -13.96 -8.44
CA PHE A 147 0.81 -12.57 -8.80
C PHE A 147 1.72 -11.69 -7.93
N SER A 148 2.51 -10.85 -8.59
CA SER A 148 3.54 -10.02 -7.98
C SER A 148 3.46 -8.58 -8.48
N PRO A 149 3.58 -7.55 -7.60
CA PRO A 149 3.44 -6.16 -8.04
C PRO A 149 4.74 -5.56 -8.58
N SER A 150 5.91 -6.19 -8.37
CA SER A 150 7.19 -5.54 -8.64
C SER A 150 8.37 -6.50 -8.75
N LYS A 151 9.49 -6.02 -9.32
CA LYS A 151 10.74 -6.78 -9.38
C LYS A 151 11.28 -7.20 -8.00
N PRO A 152 11.32 -6.32 -6.97
CA PRO A 152 11.71 -6.76 -5.62
C PRO A 152 10.82 -7.86 -5.05
N ALA A 153 9.51 -7.82 -5.35
CA ALA A 153 8.57 -8.84 -4.94
C ALA A 153 8.77 -10.17 -5.70
N ASP A 154 9.14 -10.13 -7.00
CA ASP A 154 9.54 -11.31 -7.77
C ASP A 154 10.75 -11.98 -7.12
N GLU A 155 11.81 -11.23 -6.85
CA GLU A 155 13.04 -11.71 -6.21
C GLU A 155 12.78 -12.30 -4.82
N TYR A 156 11.82 -11.73 -4.10
CA TYR A 156 11.35 -12.28 -2.84
C TYR A 156 10.67 -13.64 -3.02
N LEU A 157 9.73 -13.79 -3.96
CA LEU A 157 9.07 -15.05 -4.28
C LEU A 157 10.07 -16.10 -4.79
N GLU A 158 11.01 -15.74 -5.66
CA GLU A 158 12.08 -16.63 -6.13
C GLU A 158 12.93 -17.15 -4.95
N SER A 159 13.23 -16.29 -3.97
CA SER A 159 13.96 -16.71 -2.76
C SER A 159 13.21 -17.75 -1.93
N LEU A 160 11.88 -17.81 -2.07
CA LEU A 160 11.00 -18.80 -1.44
C LEU A 160 10.71 -20.00 -2.36
N GLY A 161 11.41 -20.12 -3.48
CA GLY A 161 11.33 -21.26 -4.38
C GLY A 161 10.25 -21.17 -5.46
N ALA A 162 9.68 -19.98 -5.69
CA ALA A 162 8.83 -19.76 -6.86
C ALA A 162 9.67 -19.81 -8.14
N SER A 163 9.14 -20.49 -9.18
CA SER A 163 9.79 -20.52 -10.48
C SER A 163 9.49 -19.20 -11.23
N LYS A 164 10.50 -18.59 -11.81
CA LYS A 164 10.42 -17.28 -12.47
C LYS A 164 9.38 -17.22 -13.59
N ASP A 165 9.24 -18.30 -14.35
CA ASP A 165 8.25 -18.46 -15.44
C ASP A 165 6.80 -18.53 -14.96
N LYS A 166 6.60 -18.71 -13.63
CA LYS A 166 5.28 -18.76 -12.99
C LYS A 166 4.94 -17.47 -12.23
N ILE A 167 5.79 -16.44 -12.29
CA ILE A 167 5.54 -15.14 -11.65
C ILE A 167 4.98 -14.17 -12.69
N PHE A 168 3.78 -13.67 -12.44
CA PHE A 168 3.06 -12.76 -13.31
C PHE A 168 2.90 -11.42 -12.61
N ARG A 169 3.36 -10.34 -13.25
CA ARG A 169 3.24 -9.00 -12.70
C ARG A 169 1.87 -8.41 -12.96
N TYR A 170 1.41 -7.64 -12.00
CA TYR A 170 0.19 -6.83 -12.08
C TYR A 170 0.43 -5.45 -11.46
N PRO A 171 -0.27 -4.40 -11.92
CA PRO A 171 -0.06 -3.03 -11.46
C PRO A 171 -0.81 -2.77 -10.15
N PHE A 172 -0.25 -3.16 -9.01
CA PHE A 172 -0.89 -3.02 -7.70
C PHE A 172 -1.23 -1.56 -7.38
N SER A 173 -2.49 -1.30 -7.03
CA SER A 173 -3.02 0.04 -6.86
C SER A 173 -4.18 0.14 -5.86
N SER A 174 -4.48 1.38 -5.46
CA SER A 174 -5.69 1.81 -4.74
C SER A 174 -6.57 2.75 -5.58
N LEU A 175 -6.35 2.82 -6.90
CA LEU A 175 -6.94 3.80 -7.80
C LEU A 175 -7.84 3.14 -8.84
N SER A 176 -8.96 3.80 -9.18
CA SER A 176 -9.67 3.63 -10.44
C SER A 176 -9.09 4.58 -11.50
N LYS A 177 -9.49 4.43 -12.76
CA LYS A 177 -9.12 5.37 -13.83
C LYS A 177 -9.61 6.79 -13.54
N ASP A 178 -10.77 6.92 -12.90
CA ASP A 178 -11.39 8.21 -12.58
C ASP A 178 -10.67 8.94 -11.42
N ASP A 179 -9.83 8.25 -10.65
CA ASP A 179 -9.04 8.86 -9.57
C ASP A 179 -7.80 9.62 -10.09
N ILE A 180 -7.45 9.47 -11.37
CA ILE A 180 -6.24 10.06 -11.95
C ILE A 180 -6.59 11.38 -12.62
N LEU A 181 -5.93 12.46 -12.24
CA LEU A 181 -6.10 13.75 -12.89
C LEU A 181 -5.70 13.67 -14.37
N PRO A 182 -6.50 14.24 -15.29
CA PRO A 182 -6.18 14.25 -16.72
C PRO A 182 -4.97 15.15 -17.04
N THR A 183 -4.68 16.13 -16.20
CA THR A 183 -3.55 17.04 -16.32
C THR A 183 -3.14 17.57 -14.95
N ILE A 184 -1.93 18.12 -14.85
CA ILE A 184 -1.47 18.80 -13.63
C ILE A 184 -2.29 20.07 -13.37
N LEU A 185 -2.48 20.42 -12.10
CA LEU A 185 -3.12 21.69 -11.73
C LEU A 185 -2.15 22.86 -11.90
N THR A 186 -2.71 23.98 -12.34
CA THR A 186 -2.00 25.28 -12.40
C THR A 186 -1.75 25.83 -11.00
N THR A 187 -0.82 26.76 -10.86
CA THR A 187 -0.55 27.46 -9.61
C THR A 187 -1.81 28.11 -9.04
N GLN A 188 -2.65 28.73 -9.90
CA GLN A 188 -3.89 29.36 -9.47
C GLN A 188 -4.92 28.38 -8.91
N GLU A 189 -5.09 27.21 -9.56
CA GLU A 189 -5.97 26.16 -9.06
C GLU A 189 -5.50 25.61 -7.71
N LYS A 190 -4.19 25.41 -7.53
CA LYS A 190 -3.59 25.01 -6.24
C LYS A 190 -3.83 26.09 -5.17
N GLU A 191 -3.66 27.36 -5.47
CA GLU A 191 -3.90 28.48 -4.54
C GLU A 191 -5.35 28.53 -4.05
N ILE A 192 -6.32 28.30 -4.94
CA ILE A 192 -7.73 28.22 -4.53
C ILE A 192 -7.95 27.11 -3.49
N ILE A 193 -7.37 25.93 -3.71
CA ILE A 193 -7.49 24.79 -2.79
C ILE A 193 -6.75 25.10 -1.47
N ARG A 194 -5.55 25.69 -1.54
CA ARG A 194 -4.77 26.11 -0.36
C ARG A 194 -5.55 27.07 0.51
N ASN A 195 -6.16 28.09 -0.08
CA ASN A 195 -6.99 29.05 0.63
C ASN A 195 -8.18 28.37 1.32
N LYS A 196 -8.85 27.43 0.66
CA LYS A 196 -9.93 26.63 1.24
C LYS A 196 -9.45 25.80 2.44
N LEU A 197 -8.25 25.22 2.36
CA LEU A 197 -7.66 24.37 3.41
C LEU A 197 -6.93 25.19 4.49
N GLY A 198 -6.83 26.53 4.35
CA GLY A 198 -6.13 27.41 5.28
C GLY A 198 -4.60 27.26 5.26
N MET A 199 -4.05 26.75 4.17
CA MET A 199 -2.60 26.65 3.96
C MET A 199 -2.03 28.03 3.59
N LYS A 200 -0.95 28.44 4.26
CA LYS A 200 -0.39 29.80 4.14
C LYS A 200 0.92 29.84 3.37
N GLU A 201 1.63 28.74 3.34
CA GLU A 201 2.97 28.69 2.77
C GLU A 201 2.90 28.64 1.24
N ARG A 202 3.90 29.24 0.59
CA ARG A 202 3.99 29.34 -0.86
C ARG A 202 4.21 27.99 -1.55
N LYS A 203 4.93 27.11 -0.90
CA LYS A 203 5.25 25.74 -1.36
C LYS A 203 4.85 24.74 -0.31
N ILE A 204 4.28 23.62 -0.74
CA ILE A 204 3.70 22.63 0.17
C ILE A 204 4.33 21.26 -0.09
N VAL A 205 4.87 20.68 0.97
CA VAL A 205 5.24 19.25 1.04
C VAL A 205 4.20 18.51 1.86
N VAL A 206 3.59 17.48 1.29
CA VAL A 206 2.66 16.61 2.00
C VAL A 206 3.32 15.27 2.35
N SER A 207 2.95 14.71 3.49
CA SER A 207 3.30 13.35 3.92
C SER A 207 2.07 12.68 4.53
N VAL A 208 1.83 11.41 4.23
CA VAL A 208 0.57 10.74 4.61
C VAL A 208 0.84 9.38 5.23
N GLY A 209 0.17 9.08 6.35
CA GLY A 209 0.22 7.79 7.01
C GLY A 209 0.03 7.87 8.52
N GLN A 210 0.06 6.73 9.20
CA GLN A 210 0.00 6.68 10.66
C GLN A 210 1.27 7.24 11.30
N PHE A 211 1.15 7.94 12.43
CA PHE A 211 2.27 8.43 13.21
C PHE A 211 2.95 7.30 14.00
N ILE A 212 3.61 6.40 13.28
CA ILE A 212 4.39 5.29 13.84
C ILE A 212 5.84 5.36 13.36
N PRO A 213 6.81 4.85 14.13
CA PRO A 213 8.24 4.94 13.81
C PRO A 213 8.59 4.45 12.40
N ARG A 214 7.88 3.44 11.90
CA ARG A 214 8.08 2.88 10.56
C ARG A 214 7.88 3.90 9.44
N LYS A 215 6.99 4.88 9.62
CA LYS A 215 6.68 5.90 8.59
C LYS A 215 7.71 7.03 8.49
N GLY A 216 8.61 7.17 9.48
CA GLY A 216 9.73 8.08 9.41
C GLY A 216 9.39 9.57 9.54
N PHE A 217 8.20 9.92 10.06
CA PHE A 217 7.79 11.32 10.21
C PHE A 217 8.68 12.09 11.19
N ASP A 218 9.30 11.40 12.15
CA ASP A 218 10.33 11.97 13.03
C ASP A 218 11.54 12.50 12.23
N LEU A 219 11.89 11.87 11.12
CA LEU A 219 12.97 12.33 10.25
C LEU A 219 12.56 13.55 9.43
N LEU A 220 11.33 13.59 8.92
CA LEU A 220 10.81 14.73 8.18
C LEU A 220 10.70 15.98 9.08
N ILE A 221 10.23 15.79 10.32
CA ILE A 221 10.19 16.87 11.32
C ILE A 221 11.61 17.39 11.60
N LYS A 222 12.59 16.52 11.80
CA LYS A 222 13.99 16.92 11.99
C LYS A 222 14.56 17.67 10.78
N ALA A 223 14.20 17.24 9.58
CA ALA A 223 14.63 17.87 8.33
C ALA A 223 14.11 19.30 8.20
N SER A 224 13.00 19.69 8.86
CA SER A 224 12.37 21.00 8.73
C SER A 224 13.33 22.16 9.02
N LYS A 225 14.29 21.99 9.93
CA LYS A 225 15.32 23.01 10.22
C LYS A 225 16.16 23.44 9.01
N GLN A 226 16.35 22.53 8.04
CA GLN A 226 17.21 22.73 6.88
C GLN A 226 16.42 22.94 5.58
N ILE A 227 15.08 22.82 5.66
CA ILE A 227 14.19 23.05 4.51
C ILE A 227 13.96 24.55 4.36
N ASN A 228 13.88 25.01 3.09
CA ASN A 228 13.62 26.41 2.74
C ASN A 228 12.45 26.98 3.56
N PRO A 229 12.59 28.20 4.14
CA PRO A 229 11.56 28.86 4.95
C PRO A 229 10.19 29.02 4.29
N ASP A 230 10.13 29.10 2.97
CA ASP A 230 8.86 29.26 2.21
C ASP A 230 8.07 27.95 2.04
N VAL A 231 8.57 26.83 2.59
CA VAL A 231 7.97 25.50 2.44
C VAL A 231 7.21 25.10 3.69
N GLY A 232 5.90 24.85 3.57
CA GLY A 232 5.08 24.21 4.59
C GLY A 232 5.13 22.68 4.48
N ILE A 233 5.10 22.00 5.62
CA ILE A 233 5.12 20.54 5.72
C ILE A 233 3.83 20.08 6.38
N TYR A 234 2.98 19.37 5.64
CA TYR A 234 1.69 18.87 6.10
C TYR A 234 1.76 17.37 6.28
N ILE A 235 1.72 16.88 7.52
CA ILE A 235 1.75 15.46 7.86
C ILE A 235 0.35 15.03 8.27
N ILE A 236 -0.26 14.16 7.47
CA ILE A 236 -1.67 13.79 7.58
C ILE A 236 -1.80 12.35 8.05
N GLY A 237 -2.53 12.13 9.14
CA GLY A 237 -2.82 10.78 9.65
C GLY A 237 -3.13 10.73 11.14
N ASP A 238 -3.33 9.52 11.63
CA ASP A 238 -3.63 9.26 13.03
C ASP A 238 -2.43 8.79 13.83
N GLY A 239 -2.62 8.75 15.17
CA GLY A 239 -1.63 8.25 16.10
C GLY A 239 -0.58 9.28 16.50
N ILE A 240 -0.91 10.57 16.44
CA ILE A 240 -0.06 11.66 16.95
C ILE A 240 0.15 11.45 18.44
N THR A 241 1.41 11.32 18.85
CA THR A 241 1.80 11.14 20.25
C THR A 241 2.56 12.36 20.73
N GLN A 242 2.67 12.52 22.06
CA GLN A 242 3.45 13.61 22.67
C GLN A 242 4.87 13.68 22.11
N LYS A 243 5.50 12.54 21.85
CA LYS A 243 6.84 12.48 21.22
C LYS A 243 6.93 13.24 19.89
N TYR A 244 5.90 13.20 19.04
CA TYR A 244 5.92 13.95 17.77
C TYR A 244 5.67 15.44 17.99
N ILE A 245 4.86 15.79 19.00
CA ILE A 245 4.65 17.19 19.42
C ILE A 245 5.95 17.79 19.92
N ASP A 246 6.63 17.10 20.83
CA ASP A 246 7.92 17.53 21.37
C ASP A 246 8.98 17.71 20.26
N LEU A 247 9.02 16.79 19.29
CA LEU A 247 9.91 16.91 18.13
C LEU A 247 9.56 18.12 17.26
N LYS A 248 8.27 18.42 17.05
CA LYS A 248 7.87 19.62 16.33
C LYS A 248 8.34 20.86 17.07
N GLU A 249 8.13 20.97 18.36
CA GLU A 249 8.57 22.10 19.19
C GLU A 249 10.09 22.29 19.17
N GLU A 250 10.86 21.20 19.12
CA GLU A 250 12.33 21.22 19.07
C GLU A 250 12.88 21.64 17.70
N TYR A 251 12.25 21.21 16.61
CA TYR A 251 12.82 21.32 15.26
C TYR A 251 12.13 22.33 14.36
N ASP A 252 10.85 22.66 14.59
CA ASP A 252 10.08 23.60 13.76
C ASP A 252 10.00 24.99 14.36
N ASN A 253 11.08 25.75 14.24
CA ASN A 253 11.16 27.12 14.79
C ASN A 253 10.29 28.15 14.04
N LEU A 254 9.74 27.82 12.87
CA LEU A 254 8.99 28.72 12.00
C LEU A 254 7.50 28.37 11.90
N ASP A 255 7.04 27.42 12.73
CA ASP A 255 5.66 26.89 12.75
C ASP A 255 5.13 26.49 11.36
N ARG A 256 5.96 25.75 10.60
CA ARG A 256 5.67 25.29 9.24
C ARG A 256 5.33 23.81 9.13
N VAL A 257 5.48 23.05 10.22
CA VAL A 257 5.10 21.65 10.30
C VAL A 257 3.70 21.55 10.87
N HIS A 258 2.76 21.12 10.05
CA HIS A 258 1.35 21.02 10.41
C HIS A 258 0.94 19.56 10.53
N PHE A 259 0.40 19.18 11.70
CA PHE A 259 -0.19 17.86 11.91
C PHE A 259 -1.69 17.93 11.62
N ILE A 260 -2.12 17.11 10.68
CA ILE A 260 -3.52 17.02 10.26
C ILE A 260 -4.02 15.63 10.66
N SER A 261 -5.17 15.57 11.32
CA SER A 261 -5.82 14.30 11.63
C SER A 261 -6.18 13.53 10.37
N PHE A 262 -6.51 12.25 10.52
CA PHE A 262 -6.99 11.40 9.43
C PHE A 262 -8.00 12.11 8.53
N LYS A 263 -7.89 11.85 7.24
CA LYS A 263 -8.77 12.36 6.19
C LYS A 263 -9.35 11.21 5.37
N SER A 264 -10.63 11.32 5.02
CA SER A 264 -11.24 10.43 4.03
C SER A 264 -10.54 10.57 2.66
N LYS A 265 -10.75 9.61 1.76
CA LYS A 265 -10.14 9.63 0.42
C LYS A 265 -10.36 10.98 -0.29
N ASN A 266 -11.60 11.47 -0.35
CA ASN A 266 -11.93 12.71 -1.05
C ASN A 266 -11.28 13.95 -0.41
N GLU A 267 -11.27 14.02 0.92
CA GLU A 267 -10.57 15.10 1.63
C GLU A 267 -9.07 15.04 1.41
N LEU A 268 -8.47 13.82 1.44
CA LEU A 268 -7.04 13.63 1.23
C LEU A 268 -6.61 14.03 -0.18
N GLU A 269 -7.45 13.78 -1.20
CA GLU A 269 -7.20 14.25 -2.56
C GLU A 269 -7.05 15.77 -2.64
N GLU A 270 -7.83 16.55 -1.87
CA GLU A 270 -7.67 18.01 -1.82
C GLU A 270 -6.29 18.41 -1.28
N TYR A 271 -5.77 17.70 -0.26
CA TYR A 271 -4.42 17.93 0.25
C TYR A 271 -3.34 17.57 -0.76
N TYR A 272 -3.49 16.46 -1.49
CA TYR A 272 -2.57 16.14 -2.58
C TYR A 272 -2.60 17.23 -3.67
N ARG A 273 -3.77 17.64 -4.12
CA ARG A 273 -3.95 18.68 -5.15
C ARG A 273 -3.41 20.04 -4.72
N ALA A 274 -3.48 20.39 -3.44
CA ALA A 274 -2.91 21.61 -2.89
C ALA A 274 -1.38 21.59 -2.81
N SER A 275 -0.75 20.41 -2.84
CA SER A 275 0.67 20.23 -2.59
C SER A 275 1.52 20.32 -3.85
N ASP A 276 2.84 20.47 -3.65
CA ASP A 276 3.84 20.52 -4.72
C ASP A 276 4.65 19.22 -4.80
N VAL A 277 4.87 18.55 -3.65
CA VAL A 277 5.69 17.34 -3.55
C VAL A 277 5.12 16.41 -2.48
N LEU A 278 5.10 15.10 -2.74
CA LEU A 278 4.96 14.10 -1.66
C LEU A 278 6.35 13.76 -1.12
N CYS A 279 6.53 13.85 0.20
CA CYS A 279 7.66 13.26 0.90
C CYS A 279 7.19 12.08 1.76
N PHE A 280 7.60 10.85 1.41
CA PHE A 280 7.25 9.64 2.12
C PHE A 280 8.51 8.96 2.67
N PRO A 281 9.04 9.41 3.84
CA PRO A 281 10.35 9.04 4.37
C PRO A 281 10.31 7.70 5.13
N THR A 282 9.52 6.75 4.67
CA THR A 282 9.28 5.50 5.38
C THR A 282 10.55 4.67 5.54
N ARG A 283 10.74 4.09 6.73
CA ARG A 283 11.82 3.13 7.01
C ARG A 283 11.58 1.78 6.36
N TYR A 284 10.33 1.46 6.11
CA TYR A 284 9.94 0.24 5.41
C TYR A 284 8.47 0.30 5.00
N ASP A 285 8.18 0.02 3.74
CA ASP A 285 6.81 -0.22 3.29
C ASP A 285 6.79 -1.33 2.23
N ILE A 286 5.88 -2.31 2.42
CA ILE A 286 5.74 -3.44 1.49
C ILE A 286 5.20 -3.02 0.13
N TRP A 287 4.53 -1.86 0.06
CA TRP A 287 4.18 -1.15 -1.16
C TRP A 287 4.30 0.36 -0.94
N GLY A 288 3.28 1.00 -0.33
CA GLY A 288 3.17 2.43 -0.13
C GLY A 288 2.14 3.06 -1.06
N LEU A 289 0.86 2.68 -0.92
CA LEU A 289 -0.25 3.15 -1.78
C LEU A 289 -0.38 4.68 -1.83
N VAL A 290 0.07 5.38 -0.81
CA VAL A 290 0.15 6.86 -0.80
C VAL A 290 0.98 7.43 -1.96
N ILE A 291 1.95 6.66 -2.49
CA ILE A 291 2.71 7.05 -3.69
C ILE A 291 1.81 6.99 -4.92
N ASN A 292 1.01 5.92 -5.08
CA ASN A 292 0.04 5.83 -6.16
C ASN A 292 -0.94 7.02 -6.12
N GLU A 293 -1.49 7.30 -4.94
CA GLU A 293 -2.45 8.38 -4.72
C GLU A 293 -1.86 9.77 -5.03
N ALA A 294 -0.66 10.04 -4.55
CA ALA A 294 0.02 11.30 -4.83
C ALA A 294 0.36 11.47 -6.31
N MET A 295 0.85 10.41 -6.97
CA MET A 295 1.14 10.44 -8.41
C MET A 295 -0.12 10.66 -9.24
N ALA A 296 -1.27 10.09 -8.83
CA ALA A 296 -2.57 10.30 -9.48
C ALA A 296 -3.06 11.76 -9.39
N ASN A 297 -2.56 12.50 -8.42
CA ASN A 297 -2.79 13.94 -8.27
C ASN A 297 -1.62 14.80 -8.81
N GLY A 298 -0.74 14.21 -9.63
CA GLY A 298 0.33 14.92 -10.30
C GLY A 298 1.46 15.38 -9.38
N LEU A 299 1.74 14.66 -8.29
CA LEU A 299 2.85 15.05 -7.42
C LEU A 299 4.16 14.35 -7.80
N PRO A 300 5.26 15.10 -7.87
CA PRO A 300 6.61 14.55 -7.76
C PRO A 300 6.81 13.88 -6.40
N ILE A 301 7.63 12.82 -6.36
CA ILE A 301 7.76 11.94 -5.20
C ILE A 301 9.17 11.98 -4.62
N ILE A 302 9.29 12.17 -3.31
CA ILE A 302 10.49 11.86 -2.53
C ILE A 302 10.17 10.68 -1.63
N THR A 303 10.93 9.61 -1.74
CA THR A 303 10.75 8.42 -0.88
C THR A 303 12.07 7.68 -0.68
N THR A 304 12.04 6.61 0.11
CA THR A 304 13.26 5.90 0.50
C THR A 304 13.49 4.62 -0.32
N ASP A 305 14.73 4.12 -0.25
CA ASP A 305 15.15 2.84 -0.83
C ASP A 305 14.54 1.59 -0.13
N LYS A 306 13.62 1.79 0.81
CA LYS A 306 12.87 0.73 1.51
C LYS A 306 11.35 0.79 1.26
N CYS A 307 10.91 1.59 0.30
CA CYS A 307 9.53 1.64 -0.16
C CYS A 307 9.39 0.96 -1.53
N ILE A 308 8.60 -0.11 -1.62
CA ILE A 308 8.50 -0.90 -2.86
C ILE A 308 7.85 -0.11 -3.99
N ALA A 309 6.79 0.66 -3.71
CA ALA A 309 6.20 1.53 -4.72
C ALA A 309 7.22 2.57 -5.22
N GLY A 310 8.04 3.13 -4.31
CA GLY A 310 9.14 4.02 -4.68
C GLY A 310 10.10 3.36 -5.65
N LEU A 311 10.63 2.19 -5.32
CA LEU A 311 11.55 1.43 -6.18
C LEU A 311 10.94 1.00 -7.53
N THR A 312 9.61 1.05 -7.66
CA THR A 312 8.88 0.59 -8.84
C THR A 312 8.40 1.74 -9.72
N LEU A 313 7.93 2.83 -9.10
CA LEU A 313 7.23 3.94 -9.76
C LEU A 313 8.06 5.21 -9.87
N VAL A 314 9.09 5.36 -9.02
CA VAL A 314 9.86 6.60 -8.92
C VAL A 314 11.24 6.43 -9.55
N ASP A 315 11.61 7.38 -10.39
CA ASP A 315 12.95 7.54 -10.94
C ASP A 315 13.29 9.03 -11.08
N LYS A 316 14.45 9.33 -11.69
CA LYS A 316 14.94 10.70 -11.89
C LYS A 316 14.02 11.61 -12.71
N THR A 317 12.98 11.07 -13.34
CA THR A 317 12.05 11.85 -14.20
C THR A 317 10.80 12.31 -13.45
N ASN A 318 10.50 11.73 -12.29
CA ASN A 318 9.32 12.08 -11.48
C ASN A 318 9.57 12.16 -9.98
N GLY A 319 10.84 12.11 -9.54
CA GLY A 319 11.14 12.25 -8.12
C GLY A 319 12.54 11.81 -7.71
N LYS A 320 12.69 11.53 -6.43
CA LYS A 320 13.96 11.11 -5.82
C LYS A 320 13.77 9.94 -4.86
N ILE A 321 14.70 9.00 -4.94
CA ILE A 321 14.84 7.92 -3.95
C ILE A 321 16.06 8.23 -3.10
N ILE A 322 15.86 8.32 -1.78
CA ILE A 322 16.91 8.67 -0.81
C ILE A 322 17.18 7.48 0.13
N PRO A 323 18.35 7.43 0.79
CA PRO A 323 18.59 6.46 1.86
C PRO A 323 17.60 6.62 3.00
N THR A 324 17.27 5.52 3.69
CA THR A 324 16.50 5.57 4.93
C THR A 324 17.30 6.18 6.07
N ASP A 325 16.59 6.68 7.10
CA ASP A 325 17.14 7.20 8.35
C ASP A 325 18.10 8.40 8.21
N ASP A 326 17.92 9.20 7.17
CA ASP A 326 18.77 10.37 6.87
C ASP A 326 17.92 11.64 6.69
N ALA A 327 17.82 12.46 7.76
CA ALA A 327 17.06 13.72 7.74
C ALA A 327 17.70 14.79 6.85
N GLU A 328 19.04 14.81 6.70
CA GLU A 328 19.73 15.75 5.82
C GLU A 328 19.39 15.47 4.36
N LYS A 329 19.40 14.18 3.96
CA LYS A 329 19.01 13.80 2.60
C LYS A 329 17.54 14.08 2.30
N ILE A 330 16.66 14.03 3.29
CA ILE A 330 15.27 14.48 3.14
C ILE A 330 15.24 15.98 2.84
N ALA A 331 15.94 16.80 3.61
CA ALA A 331 16.00 18.25 3.41
C ALA A 331 16.61 18.62 2.06
N ASP A 332 17.75 18.03 1.71
CA ASP A 332 18.42 18.22 0.41
C ASP A 332 17.46 17.92 -0.75
N ALA A 333 16.78 16.76 -0.70
CA ALA A 333 15.89 16.34 -1.76
C ALA A 333 14.66 17.25 -1.90
N ILE A 334 14.10 17.73 -0.79
CA ILE A 334 12.98 18.68 -0.78
C ILE A 334 13.43 20.02 -1.37
N ASN A 335 14.54 20.59 -0.87
CA ASN A 335 15.04 21.88 -1.32
C ASN A 335 15.36 21.86 -2.82
N GLU A 336 16.03 20.81 -3.30
CA GLU A 336 16.38 20.70 -4.72
C GLU A 336 15.14 20.53 -5.61
N LEU A 337 14.17 19.71 -5.20
CA LEU A 337 12.99 19.42 -6.03
C LEU A 337 12.03 20.59 -6.06
N ILE A 338 11.83 21.29 -4.93
CA ILE A 338 10.82 22.36 -4.80
C ILE A 338 11.15 23.61 -5.61
N ILE A 339 12.45 23.88 -5.86
CA ILE A 339 12.93 25.01 -6.66
C ILE A 339 13.24 24.62 -8.11
N SER A 340 13.07 23.35 -8.46
CA SER A 340 13.38 22.86 -9.80
C SER A 340 12.48 23.52 -10.86
N GLU A 341 13.06 24.04 -11.92
CA GLU A 341 12.35 24.53 -13.10
C GLU A 341 11.54 23.39 -13.80
N ASN A 342 11.94 22.15 -13.56
CA ASN A 342 11.29 20.95 -14.13
C ASN A 342 10.20 20.37 -13.23
N LEU A 343 9.76 21.05 -12.18
CA LEU A 343 8.78 20.53 -11.22
C LEU A 343 7.48 20.09 -11.92
N ASP A 344 7.00 20.87 -12.87
CA ASP A 344 5.80 20.56 -13.66
C ASP A 344 6.03 19.36 -14.60
N GLU A 345 7.22 19.18 -15.12
CA GLU A 345 7.57 18.00 -15.92
C GLU A 345 7.59 16.74 -15.06
N PHE A 346 8.15 16.81 -13.85
CA PHE A 346 8.10 15.71 -12.90
C PHE A 346 6.67 15.33 -12.52
N ALA A 347 5.81 16.33 -12.34
CA ALA A 347 4.39 16.15 -12.07
C ALA A 347 3.66 15.45 -13.24
N LYS A 348 3.87 15.87 -14.48
CA LYS A 348 3.32 15.24 -15.69
C LYS A 348 3.82 13.80 -15.83
N ASN A 349 5.10 13.55 -15.56
CA ASN A 349 5.67 12.20 -15.60
C ASN A 349 5.07 11.29 -14.52
N SER A 350 4.73 11.83 -13.34
CA SER A 350 3.99 11.08 -12.31
C SER A 350 2.63 10.64 -12.82
N LEU A 351 1.83 11.54 -13.42
CA LEU A 351 0.54 11.21 -14.03
C LEU A 351 0.69 10.13 -15.11
N SER A 352 1.59 10.33 -16.06
CA SER A 352 1.79 9.37 -17.16
C SER A 352 2.18 7.97 -16.69
N LYS A 353 3.03 7.86 -15.66
CA LYS A 353 3.43 6.56 -15.11
C LYS A 353 2.31 5.87 -14.37
N ILE A 354 1.47 6.64 -13.64
CA ILE A 354 0.44 6.06 -12.79
C ILE A 354 -0.79 5.59 -13.58
N GLU A 355 -1.03 6.05 -14.79
CA GLU A 355 -2.14 5.65 -15.66
C GLU A 355 -2.30 4.13 -15.81
N LYS A 356 -1.19 3.39 -15.70
CA LYS A 356 -1.19 1.92 -15.79
C LYS A 356 -1.58 1.23 -14.47
N TYR A 357 -1.57 1.96 -13.36
CA TYR A 357 -1.79 1.42 -12.02
C TYR A 357 -3.20 1.71 -11.55
N THR A 358 -4.16 0.97 -12.08
CA THR A 358 -5.58 1.09 -11.75
C THR A 358 -6.21 -0.27 -11.46
N TYR A 359 -7.35 -0.30 -10.79
CA TYR A 359 -8.10 -1.54 -10.53
C TYR A 359 -8.46 -2.27 -11.83
N GLU A 360 -8.84 -1.52 -12.87
CA GLU A 360 -9.22 -2.09 -14.15
C GLU A 360 -8.03 -2.84 -14.78
N ASN A 361 -6.85 -2.24 -14.78
CA ASN A 361 -5.64 -2.88 -15.30
C ASN A 361 -5.17 -4.05 -14.42
N MET A 362 -5.35 -3.96 -13.09
CA MET A 362 -5.13 -5.10 -12.20
C MET A 362 -6.00 -6.29 -12.62
N VAL A 363 -7.30 -6.05 -12.85
CA VAL A 363 -8.25 -7.08 -13.28
C VAL A 363 -7.87 -7.68 -14.63
N GLU A 364 -7.53 -6.85 -15.60
CA GLU A 364 -7.12 -7.31 -16.94
C GLU A 364 -5.90 -8.23 -16.87
N ASP A 365 -4.89 -7.88 -16.09
CA ASP A 365 -3.67 -8.68 -15.94
C ASP A 365 -3.96 -10.00 -15.22
N HIS A 366 -4.80 -10.02 -14.18
CA HIS A 366 -5.22 -11.26 -13.52
C HIS A 366 -5.96 -12.19 -14.50
N LEU A 367 -6.95 -11.66 -15.21
CA LEU A 367 -7.75 -12.46 -16.14
C LEU A 367 -6.92 -12.99 -17.31
N ARG A 368 -6.00 -12.19 -17.85
CA ARG A 368 -5.09 -12.63 -18.93
C ARG A 368 -4.26 -13.85 -18.53
N VAL A 369 -3.92 -13.97 -17.25
CA VAL A 369 -3.14 -15.12 -16.72
C VAL A 369 -4.04 -16.31 -16.41
N LEU A 370 -5.23 -16.07 -15.85
CA LEU A 370 -6.13 -17.13 -15.39
C LEU A 370 -6.87 -17.83 -16.55
N VAL A 371 -7.08 -17.15 -17.67
CA VAL A 371 -7.78 -17.72 -18.86
C VAL A 371 -6.85 -18.61 -19.71
N LYS A 372 -5.52 -18.50 -19.52
CA LYS A 372 -4.52 -19.38 -20.18
C LYS A 372 -4.45 -20.75 -19.50
#